data_bcf32046e21a9d66a46ee584f8db6f5a
#
_entry.id   bcf32046e21a9d66a46ee584f8db6f5a
#
_cell.length_a   1.000
_cell.length_b   1.000
_cell.length_c   1.000
_cell.angle_alpha   90.00
_cell.angle_beta   90.00
_cell.angle_gamma   90.00
#
_symmetry.space_group_name_H-M   'P 1'
#
loop_
_entity.id
_entity.type
_entity.pdbx_description
1 polymer ?
#
loop_
_entity_poly.entity_id
_entity_poly.type
_entity_poly.pdbx_seq_one_letter_code
_entity_poly.pdbx_strand_id
1 'polypeptide(L)'
;MIYFIIIMIRENDNNNKEYCNCEIAEQLQISEDINNMTDKKNGREYLGYVLEKLKERITEISLSLVEGQKEIEGMHEYYWENYTEMDQYGYENYDNQQALFRQISANEEQLILKQRFRRMADSPFFGRVDFIYEGEDEPEIFYIGIGNFAEKAGHIPLVYDWRAPVSGLFYDYDKGPASYEAPMGEIHGEVASKWQYKIRNGKMIYEFESDVKIDDEILKAELGSNGEVQLKNIIRTIQKEQNAIIRNTKDRIMVIQGAAGSGKTSVALHRIAYLLYHDRQNLKSSNILILSPNGVFSDYISHILPELGEENIKEMSFDLFAYKQLRDTVSDCEDRYDEIERRIRFPQKASLAEEKQSMEFITVSYTHLTLPT
;
A
#
# COMPACT_ATOMS: atom_id res chain seq x y z
N MET A 1 -3.80 23.16 -15.13
CA MET A 1 -2.70 22.27 -15.51
C MET A 1 -3.13 20.85 -15.10
N ILE A 2 -3.42 20.01 -16.05
CA ILE A 2 -3.89 18.63 -15.81
C ILE A 2 -2.62 17.76 -15.72
N TYR A 3 -2.31 17.26 -14.53
CA TYR A 3 -1.23 16.29 -14.36
C TYR A 3 -1.79 14.89 -14.59
N PHE A 4 -1.22 14.18 -15.55
CA PHE A 4 -1.51 12.77 -15.75
C PHE A 4 -0.47 11.95 -14.95
N ILE A 5 -0.95 11.08 -14.07
CA ILE A 5 -0.15 10.02 -13.46
C ILE A 5 -0.49 8.76 -14.26
N ILE A 6 0.47 8.28 -15.06
CA ILE A 6 0.33 7.02 -15.77
C ILE A 6 0.92 5.93 -14.89
N ILE A 7 0.09 5.00 -14.43
CA ILE A 7 0.51 3.84 -13.67
C ILE A 7 0.49 2.66 -14.64
N MET A 8 1.67 2.12 -14.94
CA MET A 8 1.80 0.89 -15.72
C MET A 8 2.01 -0.28 -14.74
N ILE A 9 1.09 -1.21 -14.76
CA ILE A 9 1.18 -2.49 -14.04
C ILE A 9 1.51 -3.56 -15.09
N ARG A 10 2.62 -4.26 -14.90
CA ARG A 10 3.02 -5.37 -15.77
C ARG A 10 2.38 -6.64 -15.23
N GLU A 11 1.34 -7.12 -15.89
CA GLU A 11 0.74 -8.43 -15.62
C GLU A 11 1.77 -9.53 -15.91
N ASN A 12 2.02 -10.38 -14.94
CA ASN A 12 2.68 -11.66 -15.20
C ASN A 12 1.57 -12.66 -15.56
N ASP A 13 1.54 -13.07 -16.82
CA ASP A 13 0.68 -14.17 -17.28
C ASP A 13 1.16 -15.51 -16.69
N ASN A 14 0.78 -15.77 -15.45
CA ASN A 14 0.84 -17.11 -14.88
C ASN A 14 -0.44 -17.40 -14.10
N ASN A 15 -1.41 -17.92 -14.84
CA ASN A 15 -2.60 -18.56 -14.27
C ASN A 15 -2.21 -19.88 -13.60
N ASN A 16 -2.01 -19.86 -12.29
CA ASN A 16 -2.14 -21.06 -11.46
C ASN A 16 -2.88 -20.70 -10.18
N LYS A 17 -4.18 -21.00 -10.21
CA LYS A 17 -5.04 -20.99 -9.02
C LYS A 17 -4.86 -22.30 -8.28
N GLU A 18 -4.04 -22.34 -7.27
CA GLU A 18 -4.13 -23.34 -6.21
C GLU A 18 -4.66 -22.68 -4.94
N TYR A 19 -5.87 -23.06 -4.58
CA TYR A 19 -6.54 -22.65 -3.35
C TYR A 19 -5.96 -23.48 -2.19
N CYS A 20 -5.41 -22.77 -1.21
CA CYS A 20 -5.01 -23.38 0.07
C CYS A 20 -6.25 -23.45 0.98
N ASN A 21 -6.88 -24.62 1.04
CA ASN A 21 -7.87 -24.97 2.07
C ASN A 21 -7.14 -25.39 3.32
N CYS A 22 -7.11 -24.54 4.35
CA CYS A 22 -6.71 -24.97 5.70
C CYS A 22 -7.40 -24.13 6.80
N GLU A 23 -8.07 -24.85 7.70
CA GLU A 23 -8.28 -24.53 9.12
C GLU A 23 -9.28 -23.43 9.49
N ILE A 24 -10.58 -23.66 9.21
CA ILE A 24 -11.66 -22.83 9.75
C ILE A 24 -12.21 -23.36 11.08
N ALA A 25 -12.01 -24.65 11.39
CA ALA A 25 -12.66 -25.30 12.56
C ALA A 25 -12.00 -25.01 13.93
N GLU A 26 -10.70 -24.68 13.98
CA GLU A 26 -10.02 -24.30 15.24
C GLU A 26 -10.18 -22.82 15.59
N GLN A 27 -10.58 -21.98 14.63
CA GLN A 27 -10.70 -20.52 14.83
C GLN A 27 -11.92 -20.10 15.64
N LEU A 28 -12.99 -20.91 15.68
CA LEU A 28 -14.22 -20.60 16.40
C LEU A 28 -14.07 -20.72 17.93
N GLN A 29 -13.19 -21.60 18.42
CA GLN A 29 -13.00 -21.84 19.85
C GLN A 29 -12.12 -20.75 20.53
N ILE A 30 -11.23 -20.13 19.77
CA ILE A 30 -10.34 -19.05 20.26
C ILE A 30 -11.05 -17.70 20.35
N SER A 31 -12.13 -17.51 19.57
CA SER A 31 -12.91 -16.26 19.58
C SER A 31 -13.72 -16.06 20.86
N GLU A 32 -14.10 -17.13 21.54
CA GLU A 32 -14.86 -17.07 22.82
C GLU A 32 -13.99 -16.60 23.99
N ASP A 33 -12.70 -16.98 24.02
CA ASP A 33 -11.79 -16.59 25.12
C ASP A 33 -11.38 -15.11 25.05
N ILE A 34 -11.29 -14.51 23.86
CA ILE A 34 -10.94 -13.10 23.67
C ILE A 34 -12.14 -12.19 24.03
N ASN A 35 -13.36 -12.64 23.77
CA ASN A 35 -14.58 -11.87 24.08
C ASN A 35 -14.81 -11.71 25.59
N ASN A 36 -14.21 -12.57 26.42
CA ASN A 36 -14.41 -12.53 27.87
C ASN A 36 -13.42 -11.63 28.64
N MET A 37 -12.34 -11.12 28.01
CA MET A 37 -11.29 -10.38 28.73
C MET A 37 -11.31 -8.86 28.52
N THR A 38 -11.93 -8.34 27.46
CA THR A 38 -11.92 -6.89 27.20
C THR A 38 -13.21 -6.48 26.49
N ASP A 39 -13.88 -5.45 27.01
CA ASP A 39 -15.07 -4.90 26.36
C ASP A 39 -14.70 -4.24 25.01
N LYS A 40 -14.85 -4.99 23.93
CA LYS A 40 -14.65 -4.49 22.58
C LYS A 40 -15.56 -3.31 22.22
N LYS A 41 -16.63 -3.10 22.95
CA LYS A 41 -17.55 -1.97 22.74
C LYS A 41 -17.01 -0.66 23.30
N ASN A 42 -16.09 -0.72 24.29
CA ASN A 42 -15.44 0.45 24.85
C ASN A 42 -14.13 0.76 24.12
N GLY A 43 -14.14 1.75 23.24
CA GLY A 43 -12.97 2.11 22.42
C GLY A 43 -11.74 2.50 23.22
N ARG A 44 -11.87 3.07 24.42
CA ARG A 44 -10.73 3.45 25.28
C ARG A 44 -10.06 2.25 25.94
N GLU A 45 -10.87 1.33 26.46
CA GLU A 45 -10.35 0.09 27.06
C GLU A 45 -9.69 -0.77 25.99
N TYR A 46 -10.34 -0.89 24.84
CA TYR A 46 -9.79 -1.62 23.70
C TYR A 46 -8.48 -1.02 23.19
N LEU A 47 -8.36 0.32 23.16
CA LEU A 47 -7.10 0.99 22.84
C LEU A 47 -5.98 0.57 23.78
N GLY A 48 -6.26 0.57 25.09
CA GLY A 48 -5.28 0.14 26.11
C GLY A 48 -4.79 -1.28 25.85
N TYR A 49 -5.70 -2.20 25.59
CA TYR A 49 -5.41 -3.59 25.30
C TYR A 49 -4.57 -3.75 24.01
N VAL A 50 -4.96 -3.12 22.91
CA VAL A 50 -4.21 -3.18 21.65
C VAL A 50 -2.81 -2.61 21.79
N LEU A 51 -2.63 -1.51 22.53
CA LEU A 51 -1.31 -0.91 22.78
C LEU A 51 -0.41 -1.82 23.63
N GLU A 52 -0.97 -2.50 24.62
CA GLU A 52 -0.23 -3.49 25.42
C GLU A 52 0.29 -4.63 24.53
N LYS A 53 -0.60 -5.21 23.71
CA LYS A 53 -0.24 -6.28 22.79
C LYS A 53 0.77 -5.85 21.71
N LEU A 54 0.63 -4.64 21.19
CA LEU A 54 1.65 -4.06 20.28
C LEU A 54 3.03 -3.95 20.95
N LYS A 55 3.07 -3.51 22.22
CA LYS A 55 4.31 -3.38 22.98
C LYS A 55 4.96 -4.73 23.25
N GLU A 56 4.17 -5.75 23.59
CA GLU A 56 4.63 -7.14 23.75
C GLU A 56 5.29 -7.62 22.44
N ARG A 57 4.60 -7.49 21.32
CA ARG A 57 5.11 -7.91 20.00
C ARG A 57 6.36 -7.15 19.56
N ILE A 58 6.43 -5.84 19.78
CA ILE A 58 7.63 -5.02 19.49
C ILE A 58 8.81 -5.50 20.35
N THR A 59 8.56 -5.91 21.58
CA THR A 59 9.61 -6.42 22.48
C THR A 59 10.11 -7.78 22.00
N GLU A 60 9.22 -8.70 21.68
CA GLU A 60 9.56 -10.03 21.11
C GLU A 60 10.41 -9.90 19.85
N ILE A 61 9.96 -9.08 18.89
CA ILE A 61 10.70 -8.84 17.65
C ILE A 61 12.07 -8.21 17.95
N SER A 62 12.16 -7.33 18.96
CA SER A 62 13.43 -6.72 19.33
C SER A 62 14.43 -7.72 19.87
N LEU A 63 13.97 -8.72 20.64
CA LEU A 63 14.80 -9.81 21.13
C LEU A 63 15.24 -10.71 19.96
N SER A 64 14.32 -11.12 19.10
CA SER A 64 14.62 -11.92 17.91
C SER A 64 15.64 -11.24 16.99
N LEU A 65 15.55 -9.92 16.80
CA LEU A 65 16.54 -9.15 16.01
C LEU A 65 17.93 -9.19 16.62
N VAL A 66 18.05 -9.13 17.95
CA VAL A 66 19.34 -9.22 18.65
C VAL A 66 19.95 -10.62 18.51
N GLU A 67 19.13 -11.65 18.63
CA GLU A 67 19.55 -13.05 18.42
C GLU A 67 19.99 -13.29 16.98
N GLY A 68 19.16 -12.89 16.00
CA GLY A 68 19.48 -13.02 14.59
C GLY A 68 20.73 -12.23 14.17
N GLN A 69 21.00 -11.06 14.78
CA GLN A 69 22.23 -10.32 14.54
C GLN A 69 23.47 -11.09 15.04
N LYS A 70 23.39 -11.71 16.21
CA LYS A 70 24.47 -12.56 16.75
C LYS A 70 24.72 -13.79 15.85
N GLU A 71 23.66 -14.40 15.32
CA GLU A 71 23.78 -15.52 14.39
C GLU A 71 24.47 -15.10 13.09
N ILE A 72 24.12 -13.94 12.54
CA ILE A 72 24.77 -13.36 11.34
C ILE A 72 26.26 -13.11 11.61
N GLU A 73 26.61 -12.52 12.76
CA GLU A 73 27.99 -12.28 13.17
C GLU A 73 28.76 -13.58 13.29
N GLY A 74 28.20 -14.59 13.97
CA GLY A 74 28.81 -15.92 14.11
C GLY A 74 29.00 -16.64 12.77
N MET A 75 28.01 -16.57 11.84
CA MET A 75 28.14 -17.11 10.50
C MET A 75 29.24 -16.41 9.69
N HIS A 76 29.36 -15.09 9.88
CA HIS A 76 30.37 -14.28 9.21
C HIS A 76 31.79 -14.62 9.71
N GLU A 77 31.97 -14.76 11.03
CA GLU A 77 33.24 -15.19 11.64
C GLU A 77 33.63 -16.58 11.15
N TYR A 78 32.71 -17.55 11.21
CA TYR A 78 32.93 -18.90 10.73
C TYR A 78 33.34 -18.93 9.25
N TYR A 79 32.71 -18.13 8.40
CA TYR A 79 33.04 -18.03 6.97
C TYR A 79 34.48 -17.54 6.77
N TRP A 80 34.89 -16.50 7.48
CA TRP A 80 36.25 -15.96 7.34
C TRP A 80 37.33 -16.84 7.89
N GLU A 81 37.10 -17.51 9.00
CA GLU A 81 38.05 -18.43 9.63
C GLU A 81 38.32 -19.69 8.77
N ASN A 82 37.29 -20.16 8.06
CA ASN A 82 37.36 -21.39 7.28
C ASN A 82 37.43 -21.17 5.76
N TYR A 83 37.59 -19.93 5.31
CA TYR A 83 37.54 -19.54 3.90
C TYR A 83 38.47 -20.38 2.99
N THR A 84 39.71 -20.61 3.43
CA THR A 84 40.72 -21.36 2.67
C THR A 84 40.44 -22.86 2.58
N GLU A 85 39.76 -23.46 3.55
CA GLU A 85 39.36 -24.85 3.54
C GLU A 85 38.08 -25.09 2.71
N MET A 86 37.13 -24.17 2.78
CA MET A 86 35.88 -24.21 2.03
C MET A 86 36.08 -24.10 0.52
N ASP A 87 37.13 -23.40 0.05
CA ASP A 87 37.40 -23.21 -1.37
C ASP A 87 37.80 -24.52 -2.08
N GLN A 88 38.25 -25.56 -1.32
CA GLN A 88 38.58 -26.89 -1.86
C GLN A 88 37.33 -27.71 -2.23
N TYR A 89 36.18 -27.44 -1.66
CA TYR A 89 34.94 -28.22 -1.81
C TYR A 89 33.71 -27.43 -2.27
N GLY A 90 33.84 -26.26 -2.82
CA GLY A 90 32.86 -25.38 -3.51
C GLY A 90 31.38 -25.40 -3.08
N TYR A 91 30.84 -26.55 -2.65
CA TYR A 91 29.45 -26.75 -2.23
C TYR A 91 29.18 -26.19 -0.83
N GLU A 92 30.09 -26.37 0.13
CA GLU A 92 29.91 -25.86 1.49
C GLU A 92 29.88 -24.34 1.55
N ASN A 93 30.68 -23.69 0.68
CA ASN A 93 30.70 -22.24 0.55
C ASN A 93 29.33 -21.68 0.06
N TYR A 94 28.72 -22.36 -0.92
CA TYR A 94 27.43 -21.97 -1.47
C TYR A 94 26.29 -22.10 -0.42
N ASP A 95 26.25 -23.20 0.31
CA ASP A 95 25.22 -23.45 1.33
C ASP A 95 25.34 -22.47 2.51
N ASN A 96 26.55 -22.18 2.95
CA ASN A 96 26.80 -21.20 4.01
C ASN A 96 26.43 -19.78 3.58
N GLN A 97 26.74 -19.38 2.33
CA GLN A 97 26.29 -18.11 1.80
C GLN A 97 24.76 -18.02 1.70
N GLN A 98 24.10 -19.08 1.24
CA GLN A 98 22.63 -19.13 1.20
C GLN A 98 22.01 -19.02 2.60
N ALA A 99 22.57 -19.71 3.59
CA ALA A 99 22.10 -19.63 4.97
C ALA A 99 22.24 -18.22 5.53
N LEU A 100 23.38 -17.57 5.30
CA LEU A 100 23.63 -16.18 5.70
C LEU A 100 22.64 -15.22 5.03
N PHE A 101 22.41 -15.34 3.73
CA PHE A 101 21.45 -14.50 3.02
C PHE A 101 20.01 -14.68 3.54
N ARG A 102 19.60 -15.91 3.85
CA ARG A 102 18.29 -16.19 4.45
C ARG A 102 18.15 -15.51 5.81
N GLN A 103 19.19 -15.58 6.65
CA GLN A 103 19.16 -14.97 7.99
C GLN A 103 19.15 -13.42 7.91
N ILE A 104 19.92 -12.83 6.99
CA ILE A 104 19.88 -11.39 6.73
C ILE A 104 18.48 -10.98 6.30
N SER A 105 17.89 -11.68 5.30
CA SER A 105 16.55 -11.37 4.81
C SER A 105 15.49 -11.50 5.91
N ALA A 106 15.56 -12.54 6.73
CA ALA A 106 14.65 -12.72 7.87
C ALA A 106 14.76 -11.57 8.88
N ASN A 107 15.98 -11.11 9.17
CA ASN A 107 16.20 -9.97 10.06
C ASN A 107 15.66 -8.65 9.46
N GLU A 108 15.83 -8.44 8.16
CA GLU A 108 15.28 -7.27 7.45
C GLU A 108 13.74 -7.26 7.51
N GLU A 109 13.09 -8.40 7.28
CA GLU A 109 11.64 -8.55 7.41
C GLU A 109 11.16 -8.22 8.83
N GLN A 110 11.85 -8.73 9.85
CA GLN A 110 11.54 -8.43 11.26
C GLN A 110 11.73 -6.94 11.58
N LEU A 111 12.74 -6.30 11.01
CA LEU A 111 12.96 -4.85 11.20
C LEU A 111 11.83 -4.03 10.58
N ILE A 112 11.39 -4.37 9.38
CA ILE A 112 10.25 -3.73 8.69
C ILE A 112 8.98 -3.90 9.53
N LEU A 113 8.72 -5.12 10.03
CA LEU A 113 7.57 -5.42 10.89
C LEU A 113 7.59 -4.59 12.18
N LYS A 114 8.77 -4.50 12.83
CA LYS A 114 8.95 -3.66 14.02
C LYS A 114 8.65 -2.19 13.77
N GLN A 115 9.13 -1.65 12.64
CA GLN A 115 8.86 -0.27 12.26
C GLN A 115 7.36 -0.05 11.99
N ARG A 116 6.70 -1.01 11.36
CA ARG A 116 5.24 -0.99 11.13
C ARG A 116 4.49 -0.95 12.46
N PHE A 117 4.80 -1.83 13.40
CA PHE A 117 4.13 -1.87 14.71
C PHE A 117 4.39 -0.62 15.55
N ARG A 118 5.59 -0.03 15.45
CA ARG A 118 5.88 1.26 16.09
C ARG A 118 5.02 2.40 15.55
N ARG A 119 4.80 2.43 14.22
CA ARG A 119 3.87 3.41 13.61
C ARG A 119 2.43 3.16 14.04
N MET A 120 2.01 1.89 14.10
CA MET A 120 0.68 1.53 14.59
C MET A 120 0.47 1.93 16.04
N ALA A 121 1.49 1.88 16.90
CA ALA A 121 1.37 2.26 18.31
C ALA A 121 1.04 3.75 18.51
N ASP A 122 1.36 4.62 17.55
CA ASP A 122 0.91 6.02 17.59
C ASP A 122 -0.60 6.13 17.43
N SER A 123 -1.19 5.40 16.49
CA SER A 123 -2.63 5.39 16.19
C SER A 123 -3.05 4.03 15.63
N PRO A 124 -3.34 3.03 16.49
CA PRO A 124 -3.59 1.66 16.06
C PRO A 124 -4.79 1.54 15.14
N PHE A 125 -5.86 2.26 15.45
CA PHE A 125 -7.10 2.26 14.67
C PHE A 125 -7.70 3.68 14.61
N PHE A 126 -8.56 3.90 13.65
CA PHE A 126 -9.25 5.17 13.45
C PHE A 126 -10.76 5.00 13.21
N GLY A 127 -11.20 3.77 12.96
CA GLY A 127 -12.59 3.44 12.72
C GLY A 127 -12.99 2.14 13.40
N ARG A 128 -14.30 1.98 13.62
CA ARG A 128 -14.93 0.74 14.02
C ARG A 128 -16.26 0.59 13.31
N VAL A 129 -16.55 -0.62 12.90
CA VAL A 129 -17.85 -1.03 12.35
C VAL A 129 -18.35 -2.21 13.16
N ASP A 130 -19.58 -2.11 13.63
CA ASP A 130 -20.32 -3.20 14.24
C ASP A 130 -21.25 -3.76 13.15
N PHE A 131 -20.99 -4.99 12.70
CA PHE A 131 -21.68 -5.60 11.56
C PHE A 131 -22.42 -6.85 12.00
N ILE A 132 -23.71 -6.92 11.69
CA ILE A 132 -24.56 -8.08 11.95
C ILE A 132 -24.68 -8.87 10.66
N TYR A 133 -24.22 -10.11 10.66
CA TYR A 133 -24.36 -11.00 9.50
C TYR A 133 -25.82 -11.38 9.26
N GLU A 134 -26.16 -11.65 8.03
CA GLU A 134 -27.50 -12.12 7.68
C GLU A 134 -27.82 -13.44 8.40
N GLY A 135 -28.84 -13.42 9.27
CA GLY A 135 -29.27 -14.56 10.08
C GLY A 135 -28.65 -14.63 11.48
N GLU A 136 -27.85 -13.67 11.88
CA GLU A 136 -27.32 -13.50 13.24
C GLU A 136 -27.97 -12.31 13.94
N ASP A 137 -28.02 -12.35 15.28
CA ASP A 137 -28.63 -11.28 16.10
C ASP A 137 -27.55 -10.37 16.72
N GLU A 138 -26.32 -10.86 16.88
CA GLU A 138 -25.25 -10.12 17.56
C GLU A 138 -24.23 -9.54 16.55
N PRO A 139 -23.78 -8.30 16.76
CA PRO A 139 -22.81 -7.68 15.89
C PRO A 139 -21.39 -8.20 16.16
N GLU A 140 -20.67 -8.51 15.08
CA GLU A 140 -19.23 -8.63 15.12
C GLU A 140 -18.57 -7.25 15.00
N ILE A 141 -17.53 -7.00 15.80
CA ILE A 141 -16.88 -5.70 15.93
C ILE A 141 -15.55 -5.71 15.18
N PHE A 142 -15.40 -4.81 14.19
CA PHE A 142 -14.22 -4.65 13.38
C PHE A 142 -13.55 -3.30 13.64
N TYR A 143 -12.39 -3.30 14.26
CA TYR A 143 -11.54 -2.12 14.38
C TYR A 143 -10.65 -1.97 13.15
N ILE A 144 -10.65 -0.78 12.55
CA ILE A 144 -9.99 -0.50 11.27
C ILE A 144 -8.83 0.47 11.50
N GLY A 145 -7.65 0.07 11.03
CA GLY A 145 -6.41 0.83 11.18
C GLY A 145 -5.57 0.88 9.91
N ILE A 146 -4.36 1.40 10.04
CA ILE A 146 -3.42 1.52 8.92
C ILE A 146 -2.80 0.19 8.48
N GLY A 147 -3.02 -0.88 9.24
CA GLY A 147 -2.54 -2.21 8.93
C GLY A 147 -3.15 -3.27 9.83
N ASN A 148 -3.06 -4.53 9.42
CA ASN A 148 -3.47 -5.66 10.24
C ASN A 148 -2.56 -5.81 11.46
N PHE A 149 -3.18 -6.06 12.61
CA PHE A 149 -2.50 -6.47 13.83
C PHE A 149 -3.26 -7.61 14.50
N ALA A 150 -2.57 -8.71 14.74
CA ALA A 150 -3.03 -9.86 15.50
C ALA A 150 -2.01 -10.19 16.60
N GLU A 151 -2.43 -10.84 17.68
CA GLU A 151 -1.54 -11.23 18.77
C GLU A 151 -0.44 -12.19 18.28
N LYS A 152 -0.82 -13.15 17.46
CA LYS A 152 0.08 -14.11 16.83
C LYS A 152 -0.23 -14.25 15.35
N ALA A 153 0.73 -14.72 14.58
CA ALA A 153 0.51 -15.02 13.16
C ALA A 153 -0.60 -16.09 13.02
N GLY A 154 -1.54 -15.84 12.10
CA GLY A 154 -2.69 -16.73 11.86
C GLY A 154 -3.90 -16.53 12.78
N HIS A 155 -3.80 -15.72 13.83
CA HIS A 155 -4.93 -15.39 14.68
C HIS A 155 -5.83 -14.32 14.05
N ILE A 156 -7.08 -14.24 14.54
CA ILE A 156 -8.03 -13.18 14.16
C ILE A 156 -7.41 -11.82 14.47
N PRO A 157 -7.42 -10.88 13.52
CA PRO A 157 -6.88 -9.55 13.75
C PRO A 157 -7.61 -8.80 14.85
N LEU A 158 -6.86 -8.17 15.75
CA LEU A 158 -7.38 -7.18 16.69
C LEU A 158 -7.69 -5.87 15.96
N VAL A 159 -6.88 -5.55 14.95
CA VAL A 159 -7.08 -4.39 14.07
C VAL A 159 -6.98 -4.85 12.63
N TYR A 160 -7.98 -4.52 11.84
CA TYR A 160 -8.03 -4.83 10.41
C TYR A 160 -7.39 -3.71 9.59
N ASP A 161 -6.66 -4.10 8.58
CA ASP A 161 -6.12 -3.16 7.60
C ASP A 161 -7.27 -2.44 6.86
N TRP A 162 -7.12 -1.14 6.64
CA TRP A 162 -8.10 -0.35 5.89
C TRP A 162 -8.36 -0.90 4.46
N ARG A 163 -7.42 -1.66 3.90
CA ARG A 163 -7.49 -2.30 2.59
C ARG A 163 -8.25 -3.63 2.61
N ALA A 164 -8.44 -4.22 3.78
CA ALA A 164 -9.17 -5.48 3.91
C ALA A 164 -10.60 -5.37 3.35
N PRO A 165 -11.17 -6.46 2.80
CA PRO A 165 -12.53 -6.44 2.27
C PRO A 165 -13.56 -5.90 3.25
N VAL A 166 -13.57 -6.40 4.49
CA VAL A 166 -14.49 -5.96 5.55
C VAL A 166 -14.37 -4.48 5.88
N SER A 167 -13.18 -3.89 5.72
CA SER A 167 -12.96 -2.46 5.92
C SER A 167 -13.69 -1.58 4.90
N GLY A 168 -14.15 -2.15 3.78
CA GLY A 168 -15.04 -1.48 2.82
C GLY A 168 -16.34 -1.01 3.46
N LEU A 169 -16.87 -1.74 4.43
CA LEU A 169 -18.08 -1.37 5.15
C LEU A 169 -17.99 0.03 5.79
N PHE A 170 -16.81 0.39 6.28
CA PHE A 170 -16.57 1.71 6.87
C PHE A 170 -16.68 2.86 5.87
N TYR A 171 -16.26 2.65 4.61
CA TYR A 171 -16.18 3.72 3.60
C TYR A 171 -17.43 3.80 2.73
N ASP A 172 -18.07 2.66 2.44
CA ASP A 172 -19.10 2.54 1.41
C ASP A 172 -20.52 2.61 1.97
N TYR A 173 -20.70 2.32 3.25
CA TYR A 173 -22.01 2.20 3.86
C TYR A 173 -22.19 3.15 5.04
N ASP A 174 -23.41 3.65 5.18
CA ASP A 174 -23.93 4.24 6.40
C ASP A 174 -24.57 3.10 7.23
N LYS A 175 -25.28 3.40 8.34
CA LYS A 175 -26.04 2.39 9.09
C LYS A 175 -27.12 1.76 8.20
N GLY A 176 -27.34 0.46 8.35
CA GLY A 176 -28.33 -0.31 7.60
C GLY A 176 -27.73 -1.39 6.71
N PRO A 177 -28.51 -1.91 5.76
CA PRO A 177 -28.10 -3.02 4.93
C PRO A 177 -26.79 -2.76 4.18
N ALA A 178 -25.88 -3.71 4.23
CA ALA A 178 -24.54 -3.60 3.65
C ALA A 178 -24.01 -4.97 3.24
N SER A 179 -23.05 -4.98 2.31
CA SER A 179 -22.35 -6.19 1.89
C SER A 179 -20.87 -5.90 1.60
N TYR A 180 -20.06 -6.93 1.62
CA TYR A 180 -18.66 -6.84 1.19
C TYR A 180 -18.21 -8.13 0.51
N GLU A 181 -17.26 -8.02 -0.42
CA GLU A 181 -16.73 -9.14 -1.19
C GLU A 181 -15.58 -9.79 -0.42
N ALA A 182 -15.83 -10.97 0.16
CA ALA A 182 -14.82 -11.80 0.80
C ALA A 182 -14.25 -12.82 -0.19
N PRO A 183 -13.09 -13.46 0.09
CA PRO A 183 -12.52 -14.48 -0.79
C PRO A 183 -13.46 -15.67 -1.07
N MET A 184 -14.40 -15.93 -0.18
CA MET A 184 -15.39 -17.01 -0.32
C MET A 184 -16.71 -16.57 -1.00
N GLY A 185 -16.85 -15.30 -1.36
CA GLY A 185 -18.04 -14.73 -2.00
C GLY A 185 -18.52 -13.46 -1.30
N GLU A 186 -19.66 -12.94 -1.77
CA GLU A 186 -20.29 -11.76 -1.19
C GLU A 186 -20.98 -12.11 0.13
N ILE A 187 -20.69 -11.33 1.16
CA ILE A 187 -21.26 -11.47 2.50
C ILE A 187 -22.23 -10.32 2.72
N HIS A 188 -23.48 -10.67 3.10
CA HIS A 188 -24.54 -9.73 3.34
C HIS A 188 -24.83 -9.59 4.85
N GLY A 189 -25.36 -8.44 5.23
CA GLY A 189 -25.73 -8.14 6.61
C GLY A 189 -26.14 -6.69 6.80
N GLU A 190 -25.95 -6.18 8.00
CA GLU A 190 -26.30 -4.82 8.37
C GLU A 190 -25.21 -4.16 9.21
N VAL A 191 -24.87 -2.91 8.90
CA VAL A 191 -24.05 -2.05 9.76
C VAL A 191 -24.92 -1.51 10.90
N ALA A 192 -24.75 -2.05 12.09
CA ALA A 192 -25.49 -1.66 13.28
C ALA A 192 -24.98 -0.33 13.86
N SER A 193 -23.66 -0.17 13.93
CA SER A 193 -23.05 1.09 14.36
C SER A 193 -21.72 1.33 13.68
N LYS A 194 -21.31 2.59 13.65
CA LYS A 194 -20.07 3.03 13.05
C LYS A 194 -19.44 4.13 13.90
N TRP A 195 -18.16 3.94 14.26
CA TRP A 195 -17.45 4.84 15.16
C TRP A 195 -16.19 5.38 14.51
N GLN A 196 -15.88 6.64 14.82
CA GLN A 196 -14.63 7.28 14.41
C GLN A 196 -13.80 7.65 15.62
N TYR A 197 -12.50 7.45 15.53
CA TYR A 197 -11.53 7.69 16.59
C TYR A 197 -10.41 8.59 16.10
N LYS A 198 -10.02 9.55 16.93
CA LYS A 198 -8.75 10.26 16.78
C LYS A 198 -7.82 9.88 17.90
N ILE A 199 -6.77 9.14 17.54
CA ILE A 199 -5.73 8.70 18.45
C ILE A 199 -4.43 9.36 18.01
N ARG A 200 -3.65 9.85 18.94
CA ARG A 200 -2.34 10.45 18.72
C ARG A 200 -1.42 10.11 19.88
N ASN A 201 -0.18 9.65 19.59
CA ASN A 201 0.79 9.18 20.58
C ASN A 201 0.17 8.14 21.55
N GLY A 202 -0.62 7.21 21.02
CA GLY A 202 -1.30 6.19 21.81
C GLY A 202 -2.40 6.70 22.75
N LYS A 203 -2.85 7.95 22.60
CA LYS A 203 -3.89 8.53 23.44
C LYS A 203 -5.14 8.86 22.64
N MET A 204 -6.30 8.48 23.15
CA MET A 204 -7.59 8.84 22.59
C MET A 204 -7.82 10.34 22.77
N ILE A 205 -7.93 11.07 21.66
CA ILE A 205 -8.25 12.51 21.66
C ILE A 205 -9.75 12.70 21.66
N TYR A 206 -10.45 12.02 20.73
CA TYR A 206 -11.92 11.94 20.72
C TYR A 206 -12.39 10.62 20.11
N GLU A 207 -13.62 10.28 20.44
CA GLU A 207 -14.41 9.18 19.88
C GLU A 207 -15.84 9.65 19.70
N PHE A 208 -16.47 9.28 18.62
CA PHE A 208 -17.88 9.56 18.40
C PHE A 208 -18.50 8.52 17.45
N GLU A 209 -19.77 8.29 17.63
CA GLU A 209 -20.57 7.47 16.74
C GLU A 209 -20.96 8.29 15.51
N SER A 210 -20.69 7.78 14.34
CA SER A 210 -20.97 8.44 13.07
C SER A 210 -22.25 7.84 12.46
N ASP A 211 -23.31 8.63 12.43
CA ASP A 211 -24.57 8.23 11.77
C ASP A 211 -24.56 8.55 10.27
N VAL A 212 -23.66 9.42 9.84
CA VAL A 212 -23.57 9.94 8.47
C VAL A 212 -22.13 9.84 8.00
N LYS A 213 -21.92 9.77 6.67
CA LYS A 213 -20.61 9.86 6.02
C LYS A 213 -19.77 10.97 6.64
N ILE A 214 -18.50 10.69 6.85
CA ILE A 214 -17.46 11.55 7.42
C ILE A 214 -17.90 13.00 7.56
N ASP A 215 -18.12 13.42 8.81
CA ASP A 215 -18.59 14.77 9.11
C ASP A 215 -17.66 15.81 8.47
N ASP A 216 -18.22 16.76 7.71
CA ASP A 216 -17.51 17.86 7.08
C ASP A 216 -16.66 18.67 8.07
N GLU A 217 -17.03 18.72 9.34
CA GLU A 217 -16.26 19.39 10.39
C GLU A 217 -14.97 18.65 10.72
N ILE A 218 -14.99 17.31 10.73
CA ILE A 218 -13.80 16.49 10.96
C ILE A 218 -12.89 16.56 9.75
N LEU A 219 -13.45 16.47 8.56
CA LEU A 219 -12.72 16.66 7.32
C LEU A 219 -12.03 18.04 7.30
N LYS A 220 -12.74 19.10 7.71
CA LYS A 220 -12.20 20.46 7.85
C LYS A 220 -11.12 20.55 8.93
N ALA A 221 -11.32 19.91 10.09
CA ALA A 221 -10.34 19.87 11.18
C ALA A 221 -9.07 19.11 10.79
N GLU A 222 -9.19 17.99 10.09
CA GLU A 222 -8.04 17.24 9.58
C GLU A 222 -7.32 17.97 8.43
N LEU A 223 -8.04 18.64 7.56
CA LEU A 223 -7.46 19.43 6.47
C LEU A 223 -6.94 20.79 6.93
N GLY A 224 -7.50 21.38 7.99
CA GLY A 224 -7.14 22.72 8.52
C GLY A 224 -5.96 22.75 9.48
N SER A 225 -5.63 21.62 10.12
CA SER A 225 -4.52 21.57 11.08
C SER A 225 -3.19 21.34 10.37
N ASN A 226 -2.42 22.39 10.18
CA ASN A 226 -1.03 22.53 9.78
C ASN A 226 -0.74 22.99 8.34
N GLY A 227 0.01 24.07 8.28
CA GLY A 227 0.57 24.68 7.07
C GLY A 227 1.78 23.94 6.47
N GLU A 228 2.00 22.67 6.78
CA GLU A 228 3.00 21.86 6.11
C GLU A 228 2.41 21.17 4.89
N VAL A 229 3.11 21.31 3.77
CA VAL A 229 2.76 20.81 2.42
C VAL A 229 3.00 19.28 2.33
N GLN A 230 2.69 18.53 3.37
CA GLN A 230 2.70 17.07 3.29
C GLN A 230 1.37 16.57 2.75
N LEU A 231 1.41 15.62 1.83
CA LEU A 231 0.22 14.88 1.41
C LEU A 231 -0.30 14.17 2.64
N LYS A 232 -1.42 14.67 3.17
CA LYS A 232 -2.04 14.07 4.32
C LYS A 232 -2.52 12.69 3.93
N ASN A 233 -2.20 11.72 4.75
CA ASN A 233 -2.74 10.39 4.63
C ASN A 233 -4.27 10.48 4.75
N ILE A 234 -4.97 10.26 3.63
CA ILE A 234 -6.43 10.39 3.56
C ILE A 234 -7.18 9.16 4.06
N ILE A 235 -6.49 8.10 4.54
CA ILE A 235 -7.12 6.83 4.91
C ILE A 235 -8.33 7.04 5.84
N ARG A 236 -8.25 8.01 6.76
CA ARG A 236 -9.31 8.32 7.71
C ARG A 236 -10.50 9.07 7.10
N THR A 237 -10.29 9.70 5.94
CA THR A 237 -11.23 10.63 5.31
C THR A 237 -11.55 10.27 3.86
N ILE A 238 -11.27 9.03 3.46
CA ILE A 238 -11.64 8.53 2.14
C ILE A 238 -13.15 8.58 2.00
N GLN A 239 -13.61 9.30 0.99
CA GLN A 239 -15.02 9.36 0.63
C GLN A 239 -15.41 8.15 -0.22
N LYS A 240 -16.71 7.85 -0.30
CA LYS A 240 -17.25 6.70 -1.04
C LYS A 240 -16.79 6.68 -2.50
N GLU A 241 -16.82 7.82 -3.17
CA GLU A 241 -16.40 7.96 -4.56
C GLU A 241 -14.90 7.70 -4.74
N GLN A 242 -14.07 8.16 -3.78
CA GLN A 242 -12.64 7.88 -3.76
C GLN A 242 -12.38 6.40 -3.47
N ASN A 243 -13.12 5.80 -2.53
CA ASN A 243 -13.00 4.38 -2.21
C ASN A 243 -13.33 3.49 -3.41
N ALA A 244 -14.37 3.84 -4.18
CA ALA A 244 -14.71 3.14 -5.41
C ALA A 244 -13.57 3.16 -6.45
N ILE A 245 -12.84 4.29 -6.56
CA ILE A 245 -11.64 4.39 -7.42
C ILE A 245 -10.49 3.55 -6.86
N ILE A 246 -10.24 3.63 -5.57
CA ILE A 246 -9.12 2.94 -4.90
C ILE A 246 -9.29 1.42 -5.02
N ARG A 247 -10.49 0.90 -4.80
CA ARG A 247 -10.80 -0.55 -4.78
C ARG A 247 -11.15 -1.14 -6.13
N ASN A 248 -11.21 -0.35 -7.20
CA ASN A 248 -11.52 -0.87 -8.52
C ASN A 248 -10.37 -1.76 -9.05
N THR A 249 -10.61 -3.05 -9.17
CA THR A 249 -9.66 -4.03 -9.73
C THR A 249 -10.02 -4.47 -11.16
N LYS A 250 -11.18 -4.03 -11.68
CA LYS A 250 -11.73 -4.49 -12.96
C LYS A 250 -11.20 -3.70 -14.15
N ASP A 251 -10.96 -2.38 -13.96
CA ASP A 251 -10.59 -1.50 -15.06
C ASP A 251 -9.07 -1.58 -15.32
N ARG A 252 -8.74 -1.98 -16.54
CA ARG A 252 -7.34 -2.05 -17.00
C ARG A 252 -6.73 -0.67 -17.23
N ILE A 253 -7.54 0.30 -17.66
CA ILE A 253 -7.14 1.69 -17.86
C ILE A 253 -8.10 2.58 -17.07
N MET A 254 -7.55 3.45 -16.24
CA MET A 254 -8.32 4.37 -15.43
C MET A 254 -7.79 5.79 -15.59
N VAL A 255 -8.70 6.73 -15.84
CA VAL A 255 -8.40 8.17 -15.91
C VAL A 255 -9.07 8.87 -14.75
N ILE A 256 -8.28 9.48 -13.86
CA ILE A 256 -8.78 10.23 -12.70
C ILE A 256 -8.72 11.73 -13.03
N GLN A 257 -9.89 12.35 -13.17
CA GLN A 257 -10.03 13.77 -13.45
C GLN A 257 -10.61 14.51 -12.24
N GLY A 258 -10.20 15.76 -12.04
CA GLY A 258 -10.71 16.61 -10.96
C GLY A 258 -9.97 17.93 -10.86
N ALA A 259 -10.51 18.86 -10.09
CA ALA A 259 -9.92 20.18 -9.85
C ALA A 259 -8.53 20.06 -9.16
N ALA A 260 -7.74 21.14 -9.20
CA ALA A 260 -6.52 21.22 -8.42
C ALA A 260 -6.85 21.10 -6.92
N GLY A 261 -6.07 20.28 -6.18
CA GLY A 261 -6.31 20.04 -4.76
C GLY A 261 -7.39 19.00 -4.43
N SER A 262 -8.06 18.37 -5.43
CA SER A 262 -9.10 17.34 -5.19
C SER A 262 -8.57 15.98 -4.70
N GLY A 263 -7.28 15.85 -4.42
CA GLY A 263 -6.70 14.60 -3.91
C GLY A 263 -6.39 13.53 -4.96
N LYS A 264 -6.40 13.84 -6.28
CA LYS A 264 -6.14 12.86 -7.35
C LYS A 264 -4.88 12.02 -7.14
N THR A 265 -3.78 12.67 -6.81
CA THR A 265 -2.51 12.01 -6.55
C THR A 265 -2.59 11.11 -5.33
N SER A 266 -3.22 11.60 -4.26
CA SER A 266 -3.43 10.83 -3.05
C SER A 266 -4.27 9.58 -3.33
N VAL A 267 -5.39 9.72 -4.05
CA VAL A 267 -6.23 8.58 -4.46
C VAL A 267 -5.46 7.58 -5.31
N ALA A 268 -4.63 8.05 -6.26
CA ALA A 268 -3.80 7.18 -7.09
C ALA A 268 -2.78 6.37 -6.27
N LEU A 269 -2.11 7.01 -5.29
CA LEU A 269 -1.15 6.33 -4.41
C LEU A 269 -1.85 5.33 -3.47
N HIS A 270 -3.01 5.67 -2.92
CA HIS A 270 -3.81 4.74 -2.12
C HIS A 270 -4.30 3.55 -2.96
N ARG A 271 -4.66 3.78 -4.23
CA ARG A 271 -4.98 2.70 -5.15
C ARG A 271 -3.80 1.77 -5.37
N ILE A 272 -2.59 2.29 -5.56
CA ILE A 272 -1.38 1.46 -5.68
C ILE A 272 -1.21 0.60 -4.42
N ALA A 273 -1.29 1.21 -3.24
CA ALA A 273 -1.19 0.50 -1.98
C ALA A 273 -2.29 -0.57 -1.82
N TYR A 274 -3.52 -0.28 -2.27
CA TYR A 274 -4.60 -1.25 -2.29
C TYR A 274 -4.31 -2.42 -3.23
N LEU A 275 -3.87 -2.17 -4.46
CA LEU A 275 -3.57 -3.21 -5.44
C LEU A 275 -2.43 -4.12 -4.99
N LEU A 276 -1.35 -3.57 -4.40
CA LEU A 276 -0.26 -4.34 -3.80
C LEU A 276 -0.73 -5.24 -2.65
N TYR A 277 -1.66 -4.75 -1.84
CA TYR A 277 -2.27 -5.54 -0.77
C TYR A 277 -3.20 -6.64 -1.31
N HIS A 278 -4.06 -6.29 -2.27
CA HIS A 278 -5.08 -7.17 -2.82
C HIS A 278 -4.48 -8.31 -3.64
N ASP A 279 -3.48 -8.03 -4.47
CA ASP A 279 -2.83 -9.00 -5.36
C ASP A 279 -1.36 -9.26 -4.99
N ARG A 280 -1.08 -9.30 -3.69
CA ARG A 280 0.28 -9.47 -3.13
C ARG A 280 1.02 -10.74 -3.58
N GLN A 281 0.31 -11.72 -4.13
CA GLN A 281 0.92 -12.94 -4.66
C GLN A 281 1.55 -12.71 -6.03
N ASN A 282 0.94 -11.87 -6.86
CA ASN A 282 1.35 -11.65 -8.24
C ASN A 282 1.96 -10.27 -8.45
N LEU A 283 1.50 -9.26 -7.71
CA LEU A 283 1.93 -7.87 -7.84
C LEU A 283 2.95 -7.49 -6.78
N LYS A 284 4.11 -7.04 -7.22
CA LYS A 284 5.20 -6.53 -6.37
C LYS A 284 5.49 -5.07 -6.72
N SER A 285 6.10 -4.31 -5.80
CA SER A 285 6.57 -2.95 -6.03
C SER A 285 7.45 -2.81 -7.27
N SER A 286 8.23 -3.86 -7.59
CA SER A 286 9.06 -3.92 -8.80
C SER A 286 8.29 -4.00 -10.13
N ASN A 287 7.01 -4.40 -10.11
CA ASN A 287 6.13 -4.48 -11.28
C ASN A 287 5.41 -3.15 -11.56
N ILE A 288 5.57 -2.15 -10.70
CA ILE A 288 4.90 -0.86 -10.80
C ILE A 288 5.91 0.21 -11.20
N LEU A 289 5.51 1.08 -12.10
CA LEU A 289 6.27 2.26 -12.50
C LEU A 289 5.38 3.49 -12.37
N ILE A 290 5.87 4.50 -11.65
CA ILE A 290 5.23 5.80 -11.54
C ILE A 290 5.96 6.77 -12.45
N LEU A 291 5.25 7.34 -13.43
CA LEU A 291 5.78 8.42 -14.25
C LEU A 291 5.38 9.77 -13.66
N SER A 292 6.35 10.50 -13.16
CA SER A 292 6.14 11.80 -12.52
C SER A 292 6.49 12.97 -13.47
N PRO A 293 5.88 14.13 -13.26
CA PRO A 293 6.17 15.31 -14.09
C PRO A 293 7.55 15.92 -13.82
N ASN A 294 8.12 15.73 -12.64
CA ASN A 294 9.44 16.27 -12.25
C ASN A 294 9.98 15.60 -10.98
N GLY A 295 11.27 15.82 -10.68
CA GLY A 295 11.95 15.21 -9.54
C GLY A 295 11.45 15.66 -8.16
N VAL A 296 10.87 16.87 -8.03
CA VAL A 296 10.27 17.32 -6.76
C VAL A 296 9.03 16.51 -6.41
N PHE A 297 8.27 16.13 -7.43
CA PHE A 297 7.11 15.27 -7.25
C PHE A 297 7.53 13.84 -6.91
N SER A 298 8.66 13.40 -7.40
CA SER A 298 9.35 12.15 -7.09
C SER A 298 9.64 12.00 -5.60
N ASP A 299 10.37 12.96 -5.07
CA ASP A 299 10.73 13.01 -3.66
C ASP A 299 9.50 12.96 -2.74
N TYR A 300 8.45 13.63 -3.16
CA TYR A 300 7.18 13.67 -2.49
C TYR A 300 6.44 12.30 -2.44
N ILE A 301 6.44 11.53 -3.54
CA ILE A 301 5.82 10.20 -3.61
C ILE A 301 6.59 9.19 -2.75
N SER A 302 7.92 9.29 -2.76
CA SER A 302 8.80 8.36 -2.03
C SER A 302 8.54 8.32 -0.52
N HIS A 303 7.94 9.37 0.04
CA HIS A 303 7.61 9.44 1.47
C HIS A 303 6.23 8.85 1.80
N ILE A 304 5.28 8.87 0.85
CA ILE A 304 3.89 8.47 1.13
C ILE A 304 3.70 6.95 1.12
N LEU A 305 4.27 6.25 0.15
CA LEU A 305 4.10 4.79 0.05
C LEU A 305 4.58 4.05 1.31
N PRO A 306 5.72 4.41 1.94
CA PRO A 306 6.10 3.86 3.23
C PRO A 306 5.11 4.19 4.36
N GLU A 307 4.44 5.34 4.33
CA GLU A 307 3.39 5.67 5.30
C GLU A 307 2.16 4.79 5.13
N LEU A 308 1.88 4.34 3.90
CA LEU A 308 0.81 3.39 3.59
C LEU A 308 1.19 1.93 3.87
N GLY A 309 2.42 1.68 4.34
CA GLY A 309 2.91 0.35 4.68
C GLY A 309 3.52 -0.42 3.50
N GLU A 310 3.78 0.27 2.38
CA GLU A 310 4.35 -0.33 1.18
C GLU A 310 5.83 0.02 1.01
N GLU A 311 6.53 -0.78 0.21
CA GLU A 311 7.91 -0.50 -0.20
C GLU A 311 7.96 0.64 -1.22
N ASN A 312 9.14 1.24 -1.37
CA ASN A 312 9.37 2.25 -2.39
C ASN A 312 9.19 1.67 -3.79
N ILE A 313 8.38 2.33 -4.58
CA ILE A 313 8.09 1.98 -5.97
C ILE A 313 9.03 2.77 -6.88
N LYS A 314 9.40 2.14 -8.00
CA LYS A 314 10.23 2.77 -9.00
C LYS A 314 9.52 3.94 -9.65
N GLU A 315 10.14 5.09 -9.58
CA GLU A 315 9.62 6.32 -10.12
C GLU A 315 10.65 7.00 -11.01
N MET A 316 10.19 7.66 -12.05
CA MET A 316 11.02 8.45 -12.94
C MET A 316 10.19 9.43 -13.76
N SER A 317 10.84 10.45 -14.33
CA SER A 317 10.20 11.30 -15.34
C SER A 317 9.98 10.52 -16.65
N PHE A 318 9.01 10.99 -17.46
CA PHE A 318 8.79 10.42 -18.78
C PHE A 318 10.04 10.53 -19.66
N ASP A 319 10.75 11.64 -19.60
CA ASP A 319 11.99 11.85 -20.39
C ASP A 319 13.05 10.82 -20.03
N LEU A 320 13.26 10.56 -18.74
CA LEU A 320 14.20 9.52 -18.28
C LEU A 320 13.75 8.11 -18.69
N PHE A 321 12.45 7.85 -18.65
CA PHE A 321 11.88 6.59 -19.12
C PHE A 321 12.14 6.41 -20.63
N ALA A 322 11.81 7.42 -21.43
CA ALA A 322 12.01 7.40 -22.87
C ALA A 322 13.50 7.21 -23.23
N TYR A 323 14.38 7.96 -22.56
CA TYR A 323 15.83 7.82 -22.75
C TYR A 323 16.32 6.40 -22.45
N LYS A 324 15.87 5.80 -21.34
CA LYS A 324 16.25 4.42 -20.99
C LYS A 324 15.78 3.39 -22.01
N GLN A 325 14.59 3.59 -22.59
CA GLN A 325 14.06 2.67 -23.61
C GLN A 325 14.76 2.83 -24.96
N LEU A 326 15.18 4.03 -25.30
CA LEU A 326 15.73 4.37 -26.61
C LEU A 326 17.27 4.41 -26.67
N ARG A 327 17.96 4.31 -25.54
CA ARG A 327 19.42 4.51 -25.43
C ARG A 327 20.25 3.62 -26.37
N ASP A 328 19.75 2.43 -26.70
CA ASP A 328 20.46 1.49 -27.59
C ASP A 328 20.14 1.79 -29.05
N THR A 329 19.16 2.65 -29.34
CA THR A 329 18.71 3.01 -30.69
C THR A 329 19.05 4.46 -31.06
N VAL A 330 19.14 5.34 -30.06
CA VAL A 330 19.35 6.78 -30.25
C VAL A 330 20.62 7.19 -29.51
N SER A 331 21.58 7.77 -30.28
CA SER A 331 22.89 8.17 -29.76
C SER A 331 22.85 9.48 -28.98
N ASP A 332 21.86 10.33 -29.24
CA ASP A 332 21.69 11.64 -28.58
C ASP A 332 20.23 12.05 -28.56
N CYS A 333 19.84 12.80 -27.53
CA CYS A 333 18.47 13.29 -27.33
C CYS A 333 18.52 14.78 -26.99
N GLU A 334 17.80 15.56 -27.76
CA GLU A 334 17.68 16.99 -27.49
C GLU A 334 16.93 17.23 -26.16
N ASP A 335 17.40 18.21 -25.39
CA ASP A 335 16.70 18.67 -24.19
C ASP A 335 15.40 19.42 -24.60
N ARG A 336 14.41 19.36 -23.72
CA ARG A 336 13.16 20.14 -23.82
C ARG A 336 13.41 21.61 -24.09
N TYR A 337 14.44 22.18 -23.50
CA TYR A 337 14.80 23.59 -23.67
C TYR A 337 15.40 23.89 -25.05
N ASP A 338 16.12 22.98 -25.66
CA ASP A 338 16.68 23.12 -27.00
C ASP A 338 15.59 23.25 -28.05
N GLU A 339 14.49 22.51 -27.89
CA GLU A 339 13.33 22.64 -28.78
C GLU A 339 12.63 23.99 -28.62
N ILE A 340 12.44 24.46 -27.38
CA ILE A 340 11.82 25.77 -27.09
C ILE A 340 12.70 26.88 -27.67
N GLU A 341 14.01 26.82 -27.46
CA GLU A 341 14.95 27.79 -27.97
C GLU A 341 14.98 27.80 -29.51
N ARG A 342 14.89 26.64 -30.14
CA ARG A 342 14.79 26.51 -31.60
C ARG A 342 13.50 27.10 -32.14
N ARG A 343 12.35 26.89 -31.48
CA ARG A 343 11.05 27.50 -31.86
C ARG A 343 11.10 29.00 -31.78
N ILE A 344 11.78 29.55 -30.78
CA ILE A 344 11.95 31.00 -30.62
C ILE A 344 12.88 31.57 -31.71
N ARG A 345 14.01 30.88 -31.98
CA ARG A 345 15.00 31.35 -32.97
C ARG A 345 14.54 31.16 -34.44
N PHE A 346 13.77 30.09 -34.69
CA PHE A 346 13.36 29.72 -36.05
C PHE A 346 11.86 29.36 -36.09
N PRO A 347 10.96 30.35 -36.01
CA PRO A 347 9.50 30.13 -36.00
C PRO A 347 8.99 29.34 -37.19
N GLN A 348 9.64 29.44 -38.35
CA GLN A 348 9.25 28.74 -39.58
C GLN A 348 9.48 27.21 -39.51
N LYS A 349 10.33 26.74 -38.60
CA LYS A 349 10.55 25.29 -38.37
C LYS A 349 9.64 24.67 -37.30
N ALA A 350 8.83 25.51 -36.65
CA ALA A 350 7.88 25.02 -35.64
C ALA A 350 6.81 24.10 -36.24
N SER A 351 6.41 24.33 -37.51
CA SER A 351 5.44 23.46 -38.19
C SER A 351 5.87 22.01 -38.32
N LEU A 352 7.16 21.75 -38.50
CA LEU A 352 7.71 20.39 -38.67
C LEU A 352 7.64 19.58 -37.36
N ALA A 353 7.81 20.23 -36.22
CA ALA A 353 7.68 19.57 -34.92
C ALA A 353 6.19 19.29 -34.57
N GLU A 354 5.28 20.19 -34.99
CA GLU A 354 3.84 20.00 -34.85
C GLU A 354 3.34 18.87 -35.76
N GLU A 355 3.82 18.79 -37.00
CA GLU A 355 3.50 17.68 -37.90
C GLU A 355 3.95 16.33 -37.34
N LYS A 356 5.15 16.22 -36.76
CA LYS A 356 5.64 14.99 -36.12
C LYS A 356 4.82 14.58 -34.90
N GLN A 357 4.16 15.49 -34.24
CA GLN A 357 3.27 15.24 -33.09
C GLN A 357 1.81 15.04 -33.51
N SER A 358 1.49 15.12 -34.79
CA SER A 358 0.14 14.91 -35.28
C SER A 358 -0.28 13.42 -35.23
N MET A 359 -1.57 13.19 -35.06
CA MET A 359 -2.13 11.83 -35.12
C MET A 359 -1.93 11.19 -36.49
N GLU A 360 -1.87 11.99 -37.55
CA GLU A 360 -1.60 11.52 -38.91
C GLU A 360 -0.19 10.93 -39.03
N PHE A 361 0.82 11.63 -38.51
CA PHE A 361 2.18 11.14 -38.50
C PHE A 361 2.33 9.86 -37.66
N ILE A 362 1.71 9.82 -36.47
CA ILE A 362 1.71 8.64 -35.62
C ILE A 362 1.05 7.46 -36.33
N THR A 363 -0.08 7.66 -36.98
CA THR A 363 -0.80 6.62 -37.72
C THR A 363 0.03 6.07 -38.87
N VAL A 364 0.63 6.95 -39.68
CA VAL A 364 1.52 6.56 -40.78
C VAL A 364 2.75 5.80 -40.27
N SER A 365 3.39 6.30 -39.24
CA SER A 365 4.55 5.64 -38.62
C SER A 365 4.20 4.27 -38.07
N TYR A 366 3.08 4.12 -37.38
CA TYR A 366 2.61 2.85 -36.85
C TYR A 366 2.30 1.86 -37.97
N THR A 367 1.65 2.31 -39.04
CA THR A 367 1.34 1.49 -40.22
C THR A 367 2.60 0.96 -40.89
N HIS A 368 3.63 1.79 -41.03
CA HIS A 368 4.90 1.37 -41.62
C HIS A 368 5.71 0.42 -40.72
N LEU A 369 5.65 0.58 -39.41
CA LEU A 369 6.35 -0.28 -38.44
C LEU A 369 5.68 -1.66 -38.29
N THR A 370 4.39 -1.76 -38.58
CA THR A 370 3.59 -3.01 -38.40
C THR A 370 3.37 -3.79 -39.69
N LEU A 371 3.81 -3.28 -40.86
CA LEU A 371 3.77 -4.05 -42.08
C LEU A 371 4.79 -5.20 -41.99
N PRO A 372 4.39 -6.45 -42.29
CA PRO A 372 5.32 -7.55 -42.40
C PRO A 372 6.25 -7.29 -43.60
N THR A 373 7.54 -7.30 -43.33
CA THR A 373 8.60 -7.25 -44.36
C THR A 373 8.65 -8.54 -45.16
#